data_99eb47677cd4902b3645897929b928f4
#
_entry.id   99eb47677cd4902b3645897929b928f4
#
_cell.length_a   1.000
_cell.length_b   1.000
_cell.length_c   1.000
_cell.angle_alpha   90.00
_cell.angle_beta   90.00
_cell.angle_gamma   90.00
#
_symmetry.space_group_name_H-M   'P 1'
#
loop_
_entity.id
_entity.type
_entity.pdbx_description
1 polymer ?
#
loop_
_entity_poly.entity_id
_entity_poly.type
_entity_poly.pdbx_seq_one_letter_code
_entity_poly.pdbx_strand_id
1 'polypeptide(L)'
;MPLAPAVFVTGKGGVGKTTVAAGLALAAAEAEGEAVYVEFGDGAGARRVLRDRPSGLEHVVLDPSRAVAKAAAPVFGSATLAKLALDNFAMRPLIRAAPAVRELGVLELARQVVAEHPGKRVVFDMPATGHSVAWLRVARQGRELTGRGPVHDLCARLEAELISPGRASIVVVTLPERLVLWETLTLCETVEKEVGLSVDRLVVNRVPHAPPENALADAVAMSKTGGPVGEAAQKLAELLSIRDAVRRQVMEALDETVHRYGEEKGGDSGLTLLPFASTDPTARTVAEWLRNAGAA
;
A
#
# COMPACT_ATOMS: atom_id res chain seq x y z
N MET A 1 -7.32 -14.59 -4.02
CA MET A 1 -8.53 -14.37 -3.17
C MET A 1 -9.03 -12.94 -3.36
N PRO A 2 -10.35 -12.68 -3.30
CA PRO A 2 -10.88 -11.32 -3.31
C PRO A 2 -10.38 -10.56 -2.06
N LEU A 3 -10.06 -9.27 -2.22
CA LEU A 3 -9.65 -8.41 -1.11
C LEU A 3 -10.84 -8.13 -0.17
N ALA A 4 -10.56 -7.93 1.12
CA ALA A 4 -11.55 -7.57 2.13
C ALA A 4 -12.12 -6.15 1.91
N PRO A 5 -13.24 -5.77 2.58
CA PRO A 5 -13.82 -4.44 2.44
C PRO A 5 -12.85 -3.29 2.75
N ALA A 6 -12.00 -3.42 3.76
CA ALA A 6 -10.95 -2.46 4.06
C ALA A 6 -9.60 -2.95 3.52
N VAL A 7 -8.97 -2.19 2.62
CA VAL A 7 -7.67 -2.54 2.00
C VAL A 7 -6.62 -1.53 2.43
N PHE A 8 -5.60 -1.98 3.16
CA PHE A 8 -4.49 -1.15 3.59
C PHE A 8 -3.29 -1.34 2.66
N VAL A 9 -2.96 -0.32 1.88
CA VAL A 9 -1.82 -0.34 0.95
C VAL A 9 -0.59 0.27 1.63
N THR A 10 0.42 -0.54 1.87
CA THR A 10 1.67 -0.15 2.55
C THR A 10 2.90 -0.51 1.73
N GLY A 11 4.07 -0.14 2.20
CA GLY A 11 5.37 -0.37 1.55
C GLY A 11 6.34 0.77 1.80
N LYS A 12 7.59 0.63 1.39
CA LYS A 12 8.66 1.63 1.56
C LYS A 12 8.33 2.96 0.87
N GLY A 13 9.01 4.04 1.28
CA GLY A 13 8.91 5.33 0.60
C GLY A 13 9.36 5.25 -0.87
N GLY A 14 8.62 5.87 -1.80
CA GLY A 14 8.99 5.95 -3.21
C GLY A 14 8.64 4.74 -4.09
N VAL A 15 8.11 3.65 -3.55
CA VAL A 15 7.76 2.43 -4.32
C VAL A 15 6.51 2.57 -5.21
N GLY A 16 5.74 3.66 -5.07
CA GLY A 16 4.52 3.89 -5.86
C GLY A 16 3.22 3.52 -5.16
N LYS A 17 3.19 3.43 -3.82
CA LYS A 17 1.99 3.10 -3.03
C LYS A 17 0.76 3.88 -3.43
N THR A 18 0.84 5.20 -3.45
CA THR A 18 -0.25 6.11 -3.80
C THR A 18 -0.88 5.79 -5.15
N THR A 19 -0.04 5.51 -6.16
CA THR A 19 -0.53 5.18 -7.51
C THR A 19 -1.18 3.79 -7.54
N VAL A 20 -0.62 2.83 -6.82
CA VAL A 20 -1.19 1.47 -6.69
C VAL A 20 -2.48 1.50 -5.89
N ALA A 21 -2.53 2.22 -4.76
CA ALA A 21 -3.74 2.37 -3.95
C ALA A 21 -4.89 3.02 -4.74
N ALA A 22 -4.60 4.10 -5.46
CA ALA A 22 -5.57 4.75 -6.34
C ALA A 22 -6.03 3.84 -7.49
N GLY A 23 -5.10 3.05 -8.07
CA GLY A 23 -5.41 2.04 -9.08
C GLY A 23 -6.31 0.92 -8.56
N LEU A 24 -6.03 0.40 -7.36
CA LEU A 24 -6.87 -0.59 -6.69
C LEU A 24 -8.28 -0.06 -6.40
N ALA A 25 -8.38 1.17 -5.87
CA ALA A 25 -9.66 1.80 -5.59
C ALA A 25 -10.48 2.03 -6.86
N LEU A 26 -9.83 2.46 -7.94
CA LEU A 26 -10.48 2.63 -9.24
C LEU A 26 -10.94 1.29 -9.82
N ALA A 27 -10.09 0.27 -9.77
CA ALA A 27 -10.44 -1.07 -10.24
C ALA A 27 -11.64 -1.65 -9.47
N ALA A 28 -11.69 -1.43 -8.15
CA ALA A 28 -12.84 -1.81 -7.32
C ALA A 28 -14.10 -1.03 -7.71
N ALA A 29 -14.01 0.29 -7.92
CA ALA A 29 -15.16 1.10 -8.36
C ALA A 29 -15.71 0.64 -9.72
N GLU A 30 -14.83 0.26 -10.66
CA GLU A 30 -15.23 -0.25 -11.98
C GLU A 30 -15.85 -1.65 -11.90
N ALA A 31 -15.42 -2.50 -10.96
CA ALA A 31 -15.91 -3.87 -10.80
C ALA A 31 -17.19 -3.95 -9.93
N GLU A 32 -17.26 -3.16 -8.88
CA GLU A 32 -18.30 -3.23 -7.84
C GLU A 32 -19.30 -2.05 -7.92
N GLY A 33 -19.07 -1.07 -8.83
CA GLY A 33 -19.89 0.12 -9.06
C GLY A 33 -19.43 1.32 -8.24
N GLU A 34 -19.02 1.13 -7.00
CA GLU A 34 -18.56 2.20 -6.09
C GLU A 34 -17.40 1.74 -5.21
N ALA A 35 -16.45 2.64 -4.96
CA ALA A 35 -15.36 2.43 -4.00
C ALA A 35 -14.93 3.76 -3.36
N VAL A 36 -14.17 3.68 -2.27
CA VAL A 36 -13.63 4.83 -1.55
C VAL A 36 -12.10 4.76 -1.55
N TYR A 37 -11.45 5.81 -2.00
CA TYR A 37 -10.03 6.01 -1.86
C TYR A 37 -9.74 6.96 -0.69
N VAL A 38 -8.96 6.50 0.26
CA VAL A 38 -8.64 7.24 1.48
C VAL A 38 -7.15 7.55 1.52
N GLU A 39 -6.79 8.83 1.68
CA GLU A 39 -5.41 9.23 1.95
C GLU A 39 -5.29 10.00 3.27
N PHE A 40 -4.10 9.95 3.85
CA PHE A 40 -3.76 10.65 5.08
C PHE A 40 -2.92 11.87 4.74
N GLY A 41 -3.35 13.06 5.19
CA GLY A 41 -2.61 14.29 4.99
C GLY A 41 -3.42 15.43 4.40
N ASP A 42 -2.95 16.00 3.30
CA ASP A 42 -3.52 17.20 2.67
C ASP A 42 -4.20 16.97 1.29
N GLY A 43 -4.33 15.73 0.88
CA GLY A 43 -4.93 15.38 -0.40
C GLY A 43 -4.02 15.56 -1.62
N ALA A 44 -2.72 15.76 -1.42
CA ALA A 44 -1.79 15.99 -2.53
C ALA A 44 -1.53 14.74 -3.37
N GLY A 45 -1.60 13.55 -2.76
CA GLY A 45 -1.42 12.27 -3.43
C GLY A 45 -2.50 12.04 -4.48
N ALA A 46 -3.76 12.14 -4.09
CA ALA A 46 -4.90 11.98 -4.99
C ALA A 46 -4.88 13.00 -6.14
N ARG A 47 -4.64 14.27 -5.85
CA ARG A 47 -4.57 15.31 -6.91
C ARG A 47 -3.57 14.99 -8.01
N ARG A 48 -2.49 14.28 -7.68
CA ARG A 48 -1.46 13.87 -8.64
C ARG A 48 -1.88 12.66 -9.48
N VAL A 49 -2.51 11.66 -8.87
CA VAL A 49 -2.77 10.36 -9.52
C VAL A 49 -4.21 10.20 -10.06
N LEU A 50 -5.18 10.93 -9.47
CA LEU A 50 -6.60 10.97 -9.87
C LEU A 50 -6.89 12.29 -10.58
N ARG A 51 -6.26 12.52 -11.74
CA ARG A 51 -6.45 13.76 -12.52
C ARG A 51 -7.88 13.94 -12.99
N ASP A 52 -8.50 12.85 -13.45
CA ASP A 52 -9.91 12.78 -13.79
C ASP A 52 -10.63 12.07 -12.63
N ARG A 53 -11.63 12.71 -12.02
CA ARG A 53 -12.44 12.05 -11.00
C ARG A 53 -13.30 10.98 -11.67
N PRO A 54 -12.95 9.69 -11.56
CA PRO A 54 -13.76 8.63 -12.15
C PRO A 54 -15.12 8.56 -11.46
N SER A 55 -16.16 8.29 -12.20
CA SER A 55 -17.48 8.01 -11.63
C SER A 55 -17.41 6.78 -10.73
N GLY A 56 -18.09 6.81 -9.60
CA GLY A 56 -18.09 5.71 -8.64
C GLY A 56 -16.90 5.67 -7.68
N LEU A 57 -15.91 6.56 -7.82
CA LEU A 57 -14.80 6.65 -6.87
C LEU A 57 -14.92 7.89 -5.98
N GLU A 58 -15.19 7.67 -4.70
CA GLU A 58 -15.16 8.71 -3.68
C GLU A 58 -13.74 8.90 -3.14
N HIS A 59 -13.35 10.15 -2.89
CA HIS A 59 -12.05 10.46 -2.30
C HIS A 59 -12.24 11.11 -0.94
N VAL A 60 -11.66 10.50 0.09
CA VAL A 60 -11.68 10.96 1.48
C VAL A 60 -10.26 11.29 1.93
N VAL A 61 -10.09 12.46 2.53
CA VAL A 61 -8.82 12.89 3.14
C VAL A 61 -8.97 12.84 4.65
N LEU A 62 -8.16 12.02 5.30
CA LEU A 62 -8.09 11.94 6.75
C LEU A 62 -6.94 12.81 7.27
N ASP A 63 -7.30 13.77 8.12
CA ASP A 63 -6.32 14.64 8.80
C ASP A 63 -5.89 14.01 10.13
N PRO A 64 -4.65 13.49 10.25
CA PRO A 64 -4.15 12.89 11.48
C PRO A 64 -4.10 13.88 12.65
N SER A 65 -4.15 15.19 12.42
CA SER A 65 -4.18 16.17 13.51
C SER A 65 -5.49 16.15 14.27
N ARG A 66 -6.59 15.73 13.63
CA ARG A 66 -7.92 15.59 14.22
C ARG A 66 -8.15 14.22 14.88
N ALA A 67 -7.24 13.27 14.64
CA ALA A 67 -7.37 11.90 15.10
C ALA A 67 -7.46 11.75 16.61
N VAL A 68 -6.67 12.52 17.35
CA VAL A 68 -6.63 12.46 18.82
C VAL A 68 -8.00 12.82 19.43
N ALA A 69 -8.68 13.83 18.91
CA ALA A 69 -10.01 14.22 19.40
C ALA A 69 -11.06 13.12 19.17
N LYS A 70 -10.95 12.41 18.05
CA LYS A 70 -11.84 11.30 17.70
C LYS A 70 -11.63 10.07 18.57
N ALA A 71 -10.36 9.69 18.86
CA ALA A 71 -10.07 8.59 19.79
C ALA A 71 -10.48 8.91 21.24
N ALA A 72 -10.36 10.16 21.63
CA ALA A 72 -10.71 10.60 22.97
C ALA A 72 -12.23 10.54 23.24
N ALA A 73 -13.08 10.82 22.25
CA ALA A 73 -14.53 10.85 22.44
C ALA A 73 -15.12 9.54 23.00
N PRO A 74 -14.81 8.35 22.48
CA PRO A 74 -15.26 7.07 23.06
C PRO A 74 -14.69 6.81 24.46
N VAL A 75 -13.46 7.25 24.73
CA VAL A 75 -12.77 7.04 26.00
C VAL A 75 -13.37 7.89 27.12
N PHE A 76 -13.74 9.13 26.81
CA PHE A 76 -14.31 10.07 27.78
C PHE A 76 -15.86 10.08 27.80
N GLY A 77 -16.51 9.25 27.01
CA GLY A 77 -17.96 9.12 26.95
C GLY A 77 -18.67 10.25 26.19
N SER A 78 -17.99 11.35 25.86
CA SER A 78 -18.54 12.41 25.01
C SER A 78 -17.45 13.25 24.36
N ALA A 79 -17.76 13.84 23.19
CA ALA A 79 -16.84 14.74 22.49
C ALA A 79 -16.53 16.02 23.32
N THR A 80 -17.48 16.49 24.12
CA THR A 80 -17.31 17.68 24.98
C THR A 80 -16.33 17.40 26.11
N LEU A 81 -16.47 16.27 26.82
CA LEU A 81 -15.55 15.85 27.86
C LEU A 81 -14.17 15.55 27.31
N ALA A 82 -14.10 14.89 26.15
CA ALA A 82 -12.84 14.66 25.43
C ALA A 82 -12.13 15.98 25.11
N LYS A 83 -12.86 16.97 24.58
CA LYS A 83 -12.31 18.29 24.28
C LYS A 83 -11.80 18.99 25.55
N LEU A 84 -12.56 18.97 26.64
CA LEU A 84 -12.15 19.55 27.90
C LEU A 84 -10.89 18.90 28.48
N ALA A 85 -10.79 17.57 28.40
CA ALA A 85 -9.59 16.82 28.82
C ALA A 85 -8.38 17.14 27.92
N LEU A 86 -8.58 17.22 26.60
CA LEU A 86 -7.53 17.54 25.63
C LEU A 86 -7.07 19.01 25.71
N ASP A 87 -7.95 19.93 26.11
CA ASP A 87 -7.62 21.34 26.30
C ASP A 87 -6.94 21.61 27.64
N ASN A 88 -6.94 20.65 28.57
CA ASN A 88 -6.25 20.76 29.85
C ASN A 88 -4.73 20.87 29.63
N PHE A 89 -4.14 21.93 30.23
CA PHE A 89 -2.71 22.24 30.12
C PHE A 89 -1.79 21.05 30.53
N ALA A 90 -2.19 20.28 31.54
CA ALA A 90 -1.41 19.13 32.03
C ALA A 90 -1.50 17.91 31.09
N MET A 91 -2.61 17.72 30.38
CA MET A 91 -2.82 16.57 29.49
C MET A 91 -2.23 16.77 28.09
N ARG A 92 -2.18 18.01 27.59
CA ARG A 92 -1.63 18.31 26.25
C ARG A 92 -0.21 17.78 26.00
N PRO A 93 0.77 17.98 26.89
CA PRO A 93 2.11 17.43 26.70
C PRO A 93 2.12 15.90 26.69
N LEU A 94 1.34 15.27 27.56
CA LEU A 94 1.24 13.81 27.67
C LEU A 94 0.67 13.19 26.39
N ILE A 95 -0.40 13.75 25.86
CA ILE A 95 -1.05 13.29 24.62
C ILE A 95 -0.12 13.51 23.40
N ARG A 96 0.59 14.64 23.36
CA ARG A 96 1.57 14.91 22.31
C ARG A 96 2.78 13.98 22.37
N ALA A 97 3.16 13.57 23.58
CA ALA A 97 4.27 12.65 23.83
C ALA A 97 3.90 11.17 23.68
N ALA A 98 2.60 10.83 23.51
CA ALA A 98 2.12 9.46 23.37
C ALA A 98 1.70 9.15 21.91
N PRO A 99 2.61 8.69 21.04
CA PRO A 99 2.30 8.35 19.65
C PRO A 99 1.10 7.42 19.51
N ALA A 100 0.97 6.43 20.40
CA ALA A 100 -0.11 5.46 20.41
C ALA A 100 -1.52 6.08 20.45
N VAL A 101 -1.72 7.18 21.17
CA VAL A 101 -3.03 7.87 21.21
C VAL A 101 -3.39 8.45 19.84
N ARG A 102 -2.41 9.00 19.13
CA ARG A 102 -2.59 9.51 17.78
C ARG A 102 -2.89 8.38 16.79
N GLU A 103 -2.18 7.28 16.91
CA GLU A 103 -2.34 6.09 16.08
C GLU A 103 -3.71 5.45 16.28
N LEU A 104 -4.17 5.29 17.51
CA LEU A 104 -5.55 4.86 17.82
C LEU A 104 -6.59 5.80 17.22
N GLY A 105 -6.35 7.11 17.27
CA GLY A 105 -7.25 8.08 16.68
C GLY A 105 -7.34 7.97 15.15
N VAL A 106 -6.21 7.70 14.48
CA VAL A 106 -6.18 7.46 13.03
C VAL A 106 -6.96 6.20 12.67
N LEU A 107 -6.81 5.12 13.44
CA LEU A 107 -7.58 3.89 13.22
C LEU A 107 -9.08 4.10 13.45
N GLU A 108 -9.47 4.88 14.48
CA GLU A 108 -10.89 5.18 14.71
C GLU A 108 -11.48 6.02 13.57
N LEU A 109 -10.72 6.97 13.00
CA LEU A 109 -11.13 7.67 11.78
C LEU A 109 -11.29 6.71 10.60
N ALA A 110 -10.34 5.79 10.39
CA ALA A 110 -10.43 4.79 9.34
C ALA A 110 -11.65 3.88 9.52
N ARG A 111 -11.92 3.40 10.75
CA ARG A 111 -13.10 2.61 11.08
C ARG A 111 -14.41 3.37 10.77
N GLN A 112 -14.47 4.65 11.11
CA GLN A 112 -15.65 5.49 10.80
C GLN A 112 -15.89 5.57 9.30
N VAL A 113 -14.85 5.78 8.49
CA VAL A 113 -14.98 5.78 7.02
C VAL A 113 -15.55 4.45 6.51
N VAL A 114 -15.05 3.31 7.00
CA VAL A 114 -15.59 2.00 6.61
C VAL A 114 -17.05 1.85 7.03
N ALA A 115 -17.41 2.30 8.23
CA ALA A 115 -18.79 2.23 8.73
C ALA A 115 -19.78 3.17 8.00
N GLU A 116 -19.29 4.31 7.49
CA GLU A 116 -20.08 5.27 6.69
C GLU A 116 -20.30 4.78 5.25
N HIS A 117 -19.53 3.79 4.79
CA HIS A 117 -19.60 3.27 3.42
C HIS A 117 -19.88 1.75 3.40
N PRO A 118 -21.02 1.31 3.95
CA PRO A 118 -21.34 -0.11 4.01
C PRO A 118 -21.45 -0.73 2.61
N GLY A 119 -20.79 -1.89 2.43
CA GLY A 119 -20.81 -2.61 1.15
C GLY A 119 -19.84 -2.07 0.09
N LYS A 120 -19.16 -0.94 0.34
CA LYS A 120 -18.15 -0.41 -0.57
C LYS A 120 -16.75 -0.88 -0.16
N ARG A 121 -15.88 -1.03 -1.16
CA ARG A 121 -14.45 -1.22 -0.90
C ARG A 121 -13.79 0.09 -0.51
N VAL A 122 -13.09 0.09 0.61
CA VAL A 122 -12.36 1.26 1.12
C VAL A 122 -10.87 0.98 1.05
N VAL A 123 -10.14 1.71 0.20
CA VAL A 123 -8.70 1.53 -0.01
C VAL A 123 -7.94 2.67 0.67
N PHE A 124 -7.12 2.33 1.64
CA PHE A 124 -6.29 3.25 2.41
C PHE A 124 -4.88 3.34 1.83
N ASP A 125 -4.47 4.52 1.36
CA ASP A 125 -3.08 4.83 1.00
C ASP A 125 -2.30 5.16 2.28
N MET A 126 -1.61 4.15 2.81
CA MET A 126 -0.90 4.27 4.08
C MET A 126 0.40 5.07 3.94
N PRO A 127 0.84 5.78 4.98
CA PRO A 127 2.15 6.41 5.00
C PRO A 127 3.27 5.36 4.87
N ALA A 128 4.52 5.81 4.70
CA ALA A 128 5.66 4.90 4.56
C ALA A 128 5.81 3.95 5.76
N THR A 129 6.35 2.77 5.53
CA THR A 129 6.36 1.56 6.37
C THR A 129 6.46 1.73 7.88
N GLY A 130 7.35 2.62 8.38
CA GLY A 130 7.53 2.78 9.83
C GLY A 130 6.29 3.25 10.57
N HIS A 131 5.45 4.03 9.93
CA HIS A 131 4.20 4.52 10.53
C HIS A 131 3.01 3.58 10.28
N SER A 132 2.94 2.93 9.11
CA SER A 132 1.79 2.09 8.76
C SER A 132 1.66 0.86 9.66
N VAL A 133 2.75 0.16 9.93
CA VAL A 133 2.74 -0.99 10.86
C VAL A 133 2.40 -0.55 12.27
N ALA A 134 2.98 0.57 12.74
CA ALA A 134 2.67 1.11 14.05
C ALA A 134 1.17 1.42 14.21
N TRP A 135 0.54 1.99 13.19
CA TRP A 135 -0.90 2.25 13.22
C TRP A 135 -1.74 0.97 13.27
N LEU A 136 -1.38 -0.03 12.48
CA LEU A 136 -2.16 -1.29 12.43
C LEU A 136 -2.02 -2.11 13.72
N ARG A 137 -0.85 -2.13 14.36
CA ARG A 137 -0.61 -2.92 15.58
C ARG A 137 -1.13 -2.28 16.87
N VAL A 138 -1.34 -0.92 16.87
CA VAL A 138 -1.62 -0.18 18.12
C VAL A 138 -2.89 -0.65 18.82
N ALA A 139 -3.91 -1.10 18.07
CA ALA A 139 -5.15 -1.62 18.65
C ALA A 139 -4.87 -2.89 19.47
N ARG A 140 -4.15 -3.86 18.90
CA ARG A 140 -3.77 -5.10 19.59
C ARG A 140 -2.91 -4.82 20.82
N GLN A 141 -1.87 -4.00 20.67
CA GLN A 141 -1.00 -3.62 21.78
C GLN A 141 -1.75 -2.87 22.88
N GLY A 142 -2.63 -1.93 22.52
CA GLY A 142 -3.45 -1.19 23.47
C GLY A 142 -4.40 -2.09 24.26
N ARG A 143 -5.00 -3.08 23.60
CA ARG A 143 -5.85 -4.08 24.26
C ARG A 143 -5.06 -4.93 25.24
N GLU A 144 -3.90 -5.44 24.85
CA GLU A 144 -3.03 -6.27 25.70
C GLU A 144 -2.53 -5.49 26.94
N LEU A 145 -2.19 -4.21 26.78
CA LEU A 145 -1.66 -3.37 27.85
C LEU A 145 -2.72 -2.91 28.85
N THR A 146 -3.98 -2.73 28.44
CA THR A 146 -4.99 -2.08 29.27
C THR A 146 -5.90 -3.06 30.04
N GLY A 147 -5.96 -4.32 29.65
CA GLY A 147 -6.71 -5.39 30.30
C GLY A 147 -8.23 -5.17 30.36
N ARG A 148 -8.72 -3.98 30.74
CA ARG A 148 -10.14 -3.59 30.79
C ARG A 148 -10.31 -2.06 30.79
N GLY A 149 -11.52 -1.59 30.48
CA GLY A 149 -11.90 -0.18 30.52
C GLY A 149 -12.00 0.47 29.14
N PRO A 150 -12.32 1.77 29.05
CA PRO A 150 -12.70 2.43 27.80
C PRO A 150 -11.65 2.35 26.69
N VAL A 151 -10.37 2.36 27.03
CA VAL A 151 -9.27 2.20 26.05
C VAL A 151 -9.22 0.77 25.53
N HIS A 152 -9.36 -0.22 26.42
CA HIS A 152 -9.45 -1.63 26.05
C HIS A 152 -10.61 -1.88 25.10
N ASP A 153 -11.80 -1.35 25.43
CA ASP A 153 -13.02 -1.52 24.64
C ASP A 153 -12.90 -0.86 23.25
N LEU A 154 -12.25 0.32 23.18
CA LEU A 154 -11.92 0.96 21.91
C LEU A 154 -10.99 0.07 21.06
N CYS A 155 -9.91 -0.42 21.66
CA CYS A 155 -8.96 -1.28 20.98
C CYS A 155 -9.60 -2.59 20.50
N ALA A 156 -10.39 -3.26 21.33
CA ALA A 156 -11.13 -4.47 20.99
C ALA A 156 -12.10 -4.24 19.80
N ARG A 157 -12.80 -3.12 19.81
CA ARG A 157 -13.69 -2.73 18.72
C ARG A 157 -12.91 -2.47 17.42
N LEU A 158 -11.79 -1.76 17.46
CA LEU A 158 -10.94 -1.50 16.30
C LEU A 158 -10.40 -2.79 15.69
N GLU A 159 -9.97 -3.75 16.52
CA GLU A 159 -9.57 -5.07 16.04
C GLU A 159 -10.75 -5.80 15.38
N ALA A 160 -11.89 -5.89 16.04
CA ALA A 160 -13.03 -6.66 15.55
C ALA A 160 -13.66 -6.08 14.27
N GLU A 161 -13.80 -4.76 14.19
CA GLU A 161 -14.52 -4.09 13.11
C GLU A 161 -13.65 -3.65 11.93
N LEU A 162 -12.33 -3.43 12.17
CA LEU A 162 -11.43 -2.89 11.15
C LEU A 162 -10.23 -3.80 10.83
N ILE A 163 -9.57 -4.39 11.86
CA ILE A 163 -8.28 -5.09 11.70
C ILE A 163 -8.43 -6.58 12.07
N SER A 164 -9.33 -7.27 11.40
CA SER A 164 -9.50 -8.72 11.59
C SER A 164 -9.55 -9.46 10.25
N PRO A 165 -9.26 -10.77 10.25
CA PRO A 165 -9.40 -11.59 9.05
C PRO A 165 -10.80 -11.45 8.42
N GLY A 166 -10.86 -11.22 7.10
CA GLY A 166 -12.09 -10.99 6.36
C GLY A 166 -12.65 -9.56 6.44
N ARG A 167 -12.15 -8.73 7.34
CA ARG A 167 -12.47 -7.29 7.42
C ARG A 167 -11.40 -6.42 6.77
N ALA A 168 -10.14 -6.81 6.95
CA ALA A 168 -8.99 -6.10 6.40
C ALA A 168 -8.18 -6.99 5.46
N SER A 169 -7.67 -6.39 4.41
CA SER A 169 -6.62 -6.94 3.54
C SER A 169 -5.40 -6.03 3.56
N ILE A 170 -4.22 -6.64 3.61
CA ILE A 170 -2.95 -5.93 3.53
C ILE A 170 -2.35 -6.13 2.14
N VAL A 171 -2.09 -5.02 1.46
CA VAL A 171 -1.38 -4.99 0.18
C VAL A 171 -0.04 -4.31 0.40
N VAL A 172 1.04 -5.04 0.14
CA VAL A 172 2.41 -4.50 0.25
C VAL A 172 2.93 -4.18 -1.14
N VAL A 173 3.37 -2.94 -1.34
CA VAL A 173 3.98 -2.48 -2.61
C VAL A 173 5.49 -2.40 -2.45
N THR A 174 6.22 -2.96 -3.41
CA THR A 174 7.67 -2.99 -3.42
C THR A 174 8.24 -2.68 -4.82
N LEU A 175 9.57 -2.62 -4.91
CA LEU A 175 10.32 -2.52 -6.17
C LEU A 175 11.13 -3.80 -6.39
N PRO A 176 11.45 -4.14 -7.67
CA PRO A 176 12.22 -5.33 -8.00
C PRO A 176 13.73 -5.14 -7.77
N GLU A 177 14.09 -4.54 -6.66
CA GLU A 177 15.47 -4.32 -6.23
C GLU A 177 15.78 -5.25 -5.05
N ARG A 178 16.86 -6.00 -5.11
CA ARG A 178 17.20 -7.06 -4.15
C ARG A 178 17.11 -6.61 -2.69
N LEU A 179 17.66 -5.43 -2.38
CA LEU A 179 17.61 -4.89 -1.01
C LEU A 179 16.18 -4.51 -0.60
N VAL A 180 15.41 -3.90 -1.52
CA VAL A 180 14.02 -3.48 -1.25
C VAL A 180 13.12 -4.70 -1.09
N LEU A 181 13.33 -5.75 -1.89
CA LEU A 181 12.61 -7.02 -1.76
C LEU A 181 12.89 -7.68 -0.41
N TRP A 182 14.15 -7.73 0.02
CA TRP A 182 14.52 -8.29 1.33
C TRP A 182 13.88 -7.52 2.49
N GLU A 183 13.94 -6.18 2.48
CA GLU A 183 13.24 -5.34 3.47
C GLU A 183 11.73 -5.55 3.45
N THR A 184 11.17 -5.82 2.26
CA THR A 184 9.74 -6.09 2.09
C THR A 184 9.32 -7.42 2.72
N LEU A 185 10.13 -8.47 2.59
CA LEU A 185 9.87 -9.73 3.29
C LEU A 185 9.87 -9.56 4.81
N THR A 186 10.86 -8.83 5.34
CA THR A 186 10.90 -8.46 6.76
C THR A 186 9.64 -7.66 7.19
N LEU A 187 9.14 -6.78 6.31
CA LEU A 187 7.90 -6.06 6.56
C LEU A 187 6.70 -7.02 6.60
N CYS A 188 6.59 -7.98 5.67
CA CYS A 188 5.52 -8.97 5.65
C CYS A 188 5.51 -9.79 6.94
N GLU A 189 6.67 -10.30 7.37
CA GLU A 189 6.83 -11.01 8.64
C GLU A 189 6.40 -10.15 9.84
N THR A 190 6.77 -8.87 9.84
CA THR A 190 6.40 -7.93 10.91
C THR A 190 4.89 -7.70 10.96
N VAL A 191 4.24 -7.54 9.81
CA VAL A 191 2.77 -7.40 9.72
C VAL A 191 2.09 -8.65 10.29
N GLU A 192 2.51 -9.83 9.92
CA GLU A 192 1.94 -11.08 10.43
C GLU A 192 2.12 -11.24 11.93
N LYS A 193 3.29 -10.94 12.44
CA LYS A 193 3.65 -11.09 13.84
C LYS A 193 3.00 -10.08 14.77
N GLU A 194 3.02 -8.79 14.35
CA GLU A 194 2.63 -7.68 15.22
C GLU A 194 1.18 -7.23 15.00
N VAL A 195 0.66 -7.35 13.77
CA VAL A 195 -0.74 -7.01 13.46
C VAL A 195 -1.64 -8.23 13.56
N GLY A 196 -1.13 -9.43 13.25
CA GLY A 196 -1.91 -10.67 13.24
C GLY A 196 -2.75 -10.86 11.97
N LEU A 197 -2.41 -10.15 10.90
CA LEU A 197 -2.99 -10.29 9.56
C LEU A 197 -1.91 -10.79 8.59
N SER A 198 -2.29 -11.68 7.70
CA SER A 198 -1.42 -12.04 6.59
C SER A 198 -1.41 -10.94 5.52
N VAL A 199 -0.30 -10.84 4.78
CA VAL A 199 -0.26 -10.00 3.58
C VAL A 199 -1.02 -10.72 2.47
N ASP A 200 -2.14 -10.15 2.01
CA ASP A 200 -3.00 -10.76 1.00
C ASP A 200 -2.41 -10.64 -0.40
N ARG A 201 -1.65 -9.55 -0.62
CA ARG A 201 -1.05 -9.29 -1.93
C ARG A 201 0.27 -8.56 -1.82
N LEU A 202 1.28 -9.09 -2.54
CA LEU A 202 2.56 -8.44 -2.76
C LEU A 202 2.60 -7.89 -4.19
N VAL A 203 2.66 -6.56 -4.32
CA VAL A 203 2.71 -5.86 -5.61
C VAL A 203 4.15 -5.42 -5.87
N VAL A 204 4.81 -6.06 -6.82
CA VAL A 204 6.13 -5.62 -7.30
C VAL A 204 5.94 -4.64 -8.44
N ASN A 205 6.23 -3.38 -8.17
CA ASN A 205 6.06 -2.28 -9.12
C ASN A 205 7.34 -2.03 -9.93
N ARG A 206 7.20 -1.47 -11.14
CA ARG A 206 8.30 -1.10 -12.04
C ARG A 206 9.16 -2.29 -12.50
N VAL A 207 8.54 -3.42 -12.75
CA VAL A 207 9.24 -4.59 -13.30
C VAL A 207 9.69 -4.29 -14.73
N PRO A 208 10.98 -4.43 -15.08
CA PRO A 208 11.47 -4.14 -16.41
C PRO A 208 10.81 -5.01 -17.49
N HIS A 209 10.41 -4.40 -18.59
CA HIS A 209 9.93 -5.13 -19.77
C HIS A 209 11.06 -5.98 -20.39
N ALA A 210 10.68 -7.14 -20.94
CA ALA A 210 11.55 -7.86 -21.86
C ALA A 210 11.83 -6.99 -23.09
N PRO A 211 13.06 -6.94 -23.61
CA PRO A 211 13.30 -6.37 -24.91
C PRO A 211 12.50 -7.15 -25.98
N PRO A 212 12.15 -6.51 -27.12
CA PRO A 212 11.52 -7.23 -28.23
C PRO A 212 12.34 -8.47 -28.61
N GLU A 213 11.64 -9.53 -28.98
CA GLU A 213 12.27 -10.76 -29.44
C GLU A 213 13.26 -10.46 -30.60
N ASN A 214 14.45 -11.02 -30.53
CA ASN A 214 15.53 -10.81 -31.47
C ASN A 214 16.15 -9.40 -31.56
N ALA A 215 15.62 -8.39 -30.83
CA ALA A 215 16.11 -7.01 -30.91
C ALA A 215 17.63 -6.88 -30.68
N LEU A 216 18.20 -7.65 -29.77
CA LEU A 216 19.63 -7.67 -29.49
C LEU A 216 20.40 -8.33 -30.66
N ALA A 217 19.91 -9.46 -31.15
CA ALA A 217 20.55 -10.17 -32.29
C ALA A 217 20.53 -9.32 -33.55
N ASP A 218 19.40 -8.67 -33.85
CA ASP A 218 19.23 -7.77 -34.97
C ASP A 218 20.16 -6.55 -34.90
N ALA A 219 20.25 -5.93 -33.71
CA ALA A 219 21.17 -4.82 -33.48
C ALA A 219 22.64 -5.24 -33.65
N VAL A 220 23.03 -6.42 -33.17
CA VAL A 220 24.38 -6.99 -33.38
C VAL A 220 24.62 -7.30 -34.88
N ALA A 221 23.64 -7.83 -35.60
CA ALA A 221 23.76 -8.07 -37.01
C ALA A 221 23.94 -6.76 -37.81
N MET A 222 23.14 -5.75 -37.52
CA MET A 222 23.22 -4.43 -38.14
C MET A 222 24.51 -3.67 -37.81
N SER A 223 25.12 -3.88 -36.66
CA SER A 223 26.38 -3.21 -36.27
C SER A 223 27.54 -3.59 -37.21
N LYS A 224 27.45 -4.74 -37.91
CA LYS A 224 28.46 -5.23 -38.87
C LYS A 224 28.40 -4.53 -40.22
N THR A 225 27.36 -3.74 -40.50
CA THR A 225 27.21 -3.07 -41.80
C THR A 225 28.13 -1.86 -41.99
N GLY A 226 28.74 -1.35 -40.91
CA GLY A 226 29.63 -0.18 -40.94
C GLY A 226 28.89 1.15 -41.15
N GLY A 227 29.64 2.24 -41.11
CA GLY A 227 29.11 3.60 -41.27
C GLY A 227 28.18 4.05 -40.14
N PRO A 228 27.47 5.18 -40.31
CA PRO A 228 26.65 5.75 -39.25
C PRO A 228 25.54 4.82 -38.73
N VAL A 229 25.01 3.96 -39.59
CA VAL A 229 23.98 2.96 -39.23
C VAL A 229 24.60 1.86 -38.37
N GLY A 230 25.78 1.35 -38.74
CA GLY A 230 26.49 0.35 -37.94
C GLY A 230 26.89 0.87 -36.56
N GLU A 231 27.36 2.12 -36.46
CA GLU A 231 27.69 2.75 -35.19
C GLU A 231 26.45 2.95 -34.27
N ALA A 232 25.34 3.36 -34.86
CA ALA A 232 24.07 3.49 -34.09
C ALA A 232 23.57 2.13 -33.62
N ALA A 233 23.65 1.10 -34.49
CA ALA A 233 23.27 -0.27 -34.13
C ALA A 233 24.17 -0.87 -33.05
N GLN A 234 25.47 -0.56 -33.05
CA GLN A 234 26.37 -0.98 -32.00
C GLN A 234 25.97 -0.38 -30.64
N LYS A 235 25.71 0.94 -30.58
CA LYS A 235 25.23 1.60 -29.36
C LYS A 235 23.88 1.01 -28.85
N LEU A 236 22.98 0.69 -29.80
CA LEU A 236 21.71 0.04 -29.45
C LEU A 236 21.95 -1.36 -28.87
N ALA A 237 22.85 -2.16 -29.48
CA ALA A 237 23.20 -3.48 -28.97
C ALA A 237 23.78 -3.42 -27.55
N GLU A 238 24.67 -2.46 -27.28
CA GLU A 238 25.23 -2.23 -25.92
C GLU A 238 24.13 -1.89 -24.93
N LEU A 239 23.21 -0.96 -25.25
CA LEU A 239 22.08 -0.61 -24.40
C LEU A 239 21.14 -1.78 -24.14
N LEU A 240 20.79 -2.56 -25.17
CA LEU A 240 19.94 -3.74 -25.04
C LEU A 240 20.61 -4.82 -24.18
N SER A 241 21.91 -5.03 -24.33
CA SER A 241 22.68 -5.97 -23.51
C SER A 241 22.68 -5.59 -22.01
N ILE A 242 22.89 -4.30 -21.70
CA ILE A 242 22.82 -3.79 -20.33
C ILE A 242 21.41 -3.98 -19.76
N ARG A 243 20.37 -3.62 -20.50
CA ARG A 243 18.97 -3.80 -20.08
C ARG A 243 18.61 -5.26 -19.82
N ASP A 244 19.07 -6.17 -20.68
CA ASP A 244 18.84 -7.60 -20.50
C ASP A 244 19.56 -8.16 -19.28
N ALA A 245 20.78 -7.71 -19.01
CA ALA A 245 21.54 -8.09 -17.82
C ALA A 245 20.84 -7.60 -16.53
N VAL A 246 20.40 -6.35 -16.49
CA VAL A 246 19.63 -5.78 -15.36
C VAL A 246 18.33 -6.54 -15.17
N ARG A 247 17.60 -6.83 -16.26
CA ARG A 247 16.35 -7.60 -16.18
C ARG A 247 16.58 -9.00 -15.61
N ARG A 248 17.62 -9.71 -16.05
CA ARG A 248 17.96 -11.04 -15.49
C ARG A 248 18.20 -10.97 -13.99
N GLN A 249 19.01 -10.03 -13.51
CA GLN A 249 19.25 -9.84 -12.09
C GLN A 249 17.95 -9.56 -11.30
N VAL A 250 17.06 -8.76 -11.87
CA VAL A 250 15.74 -8.48 -11.29
C VAL A 250 14.90 -9.75 -11.22
N MET A 251 14.86 -10.55 -12.29
CA MET A 251 14.07 -11.80 -12.32
C MET A 251 14.61 -12.84 -11.35
N GLU A 252 15.92 -12.97 -11.23
CA GLU A 252 16.58 -13.84 -10.25
C GLU A 252 16.22 -13.42 -8.81
N ALA A 253 16.28 -12.12 -8.50
CA ALA A 253 15.91 -11.61 -7.18
C ALA A 253 14.41 -11.80 -6.87
N LEU A 254 13.56 -11.69 -7.90
CA LEU A 254 12.13 -11.97 -7.79
C LEU A 254 11.87 -13.45 -7.53
N ASP A 255 12.52 -14.35 -8.25
CA ASP A 255 12.39 -15.79 -8.06
C ASP A 255 12.79 -16.22 -6.65
N GLU A 256 13.93 -15.72 -6.14
CA GLU A 256 14.35 -15.94 -4.75
C GLU A 256 13.26 -15.46 -3.75
N THR A 257 12.67 -14.28 -4.03
CA THR A 257 11.65 -13.66 -3.17
C THR A 257 10.33 -14.42 -3.23
N VAL A 258 9.90 -14.83 -4.43
CA VAL A 258 8.66 -15.58 -4.67
C VAL A 258 8.75 -16.96 -4.00
N HIS A 259 9.88 -17.64 -4.14
CA HIS A 259 10.11 -18.93 -3.53
C HIS A 259 9.98 -18.84 -2.01
N ARG A 260 10.68 -17.90 -1.41
CA ARG A 260 10.68 -17.66 0.03
C ARG A 260 9.30 -17.27 0.57
N TYR A 261 8.61 -16.35 -0.12
CA TYR A 261 7.27 -15.90 0.24
C TYR A 261 6.19 -16.96 -0.01
N GLY A 262 6.33 -17.76 -1.07
CA GLY A 262 5.41 -18.82 -1.46
C GLY A 262 5.50 -20.07 -0.57
N GLU A 263 6.70 -20.44 -0.11
CA GLU A 263 6.89 -21.54 0.85
C GLU A 263 6.16 -21.24 2.17
N GLU A 264 6.19 -20.00 2.63
CA GLU A 264 5.48 -19.56 3.85
C GLU A 264 3.95 -19.55 3.68
N LYS A 265 3.42 -19.39 2.46
CA LYS A 265 1.97 -19.22 2.19
C LYS A 265 1.28 -20.42 1.52
N GLY A 266 1.96 -21.53 1.31
CA GLY A 266 1.33 -22.75 0.79
C GLY A 266 0.86 -22.67 -0.68
N GLY A 267 1.49 -21.84 -1.52
CA GLY A 267 1.37 -21.91 -2.99
C GLY A 267 0.54 -20.84 -3.69
N ASP A 268 -0.39 -20.12 -3.03
CA ASP A 268 -1.08 -18.96 -3.60
C ASP A 268 -0.42 -17.67 -3.09
N SER A 269 0.63 -17.24 -3.80
CA SER A 269 1.50 -16.19 -3.29
C SER A 269 0.89 -14.78 -3.31
N GLY A 270 -0.29 -14.56 -3.91
CA GLY A 270 -0.87 -13.23 -4.07
C GLY A 270 0.09 -12.23 -4.71
N LEU A 271 1.07 -12.71 -5.48
CA LEU A 271 2.08 -11.88 -6.14
C LEU A 271 1.49 -11.22 -7.38
N THR A 272 1.73 -9.92 -7.52
CA THR A 272 1.34 -9.14 -8.70
C THR A 272 2.52 -8.34 -9.22
N LEU A 273 2.84 -8.48 -10.50
CA LEU A 273 3.91 -7.74 -11.16
C LEU A 273 3.32 -6.60 -11.99
N LEU A 274 3.72 -5.35 -11.70
CA LEU A 274 3.36 -4.18 -12.49
C LEU A 274 4.55 -3.72 -13.34
N PRO A 275 4.33 -3.41 -14.62
CA PRO A 275 5.42 -3.07 -15.53
C PRO A 275 6.03 -1.71 -15.21
N PHE A 276 7.30 -1.54 -15.62
CA PHE A 276 7.92 -0.23 -15.67
C PHE A 276 7.28 0.61 -16.79
N ALA A 277 6.90 1.85 -16.47
CA ALA A 277 6.43 2.81 -17.45
C ALA A 277 7.47 3.93 -17.62
N SER A 278 7.66 4.41 -18.84
CA SER A 278 8.57 5.52 -19.16
C SER A 278 8.04 6.88 -18.68
N THR A 279 6.74 6.98 -18.45
CA THR A 279 6.05 8.13 -17.87
C THR A 279 5.32 7.71 -16.59
N ASP A 280 5.05 8.66 -15.68
CA ASP A 280 4.29 8.35 -14.47
C ASP A 280 2.91 7.79 -14.83
N PRO A 281 2.57 6.54 -14.44
CA PRO A 281 1.29 5.95 -14.75
C PRO A 281 0.18 6.65 -13.96
N THR A 282 -0.98 6.77 -14.59
CA THR A 282 -2.20 7.23 -13.93
C THR A 282 -2.85 6.10 -13.12
N ALA A 283 -3.79 6.44 -12.21
CA ALA A 283 -4.58 5.43 -11.51
C ALA A 283 -5.32 4.50 -12.47
N ARG A 284 -5.83 5.01 -13.61
CA ARG A 284 -6.48 4.21 -14.66
C ARG A 284 -5.55 3.18 -15.28
N THR A 285 -4.34 3.60 -15.64
CA THR A 285 -3.33 2.69 -16.19
C THR A 285 -3.01 1.56 -15.22
N VAL A 286 -2.84 1.90 -13.94
CA VAL A 286 -2.57 0.89 -12.90
C VAL A 286 -3.78 0.00 -12.65
N ALA A 287 -5.01 0.53 -12.66
CA ALA A 287 -6.24 -0.27 -12.55
C ALA A 287 -6.34 -1.32 -13.69
N GLU A 288 -6.02 -0.93 -14.92
CA GLU A 288 -5.97 -1.85 -16.07
C GLU A 288 -4.92 -2.95 -15.86
N TRP A 289 -3.71 -2.61 -15.41
CA TRP A 289 -2.67 -3.60 -15.11
C TRP A 289 -3.07 -4.58 -14.02
N LEU A 290 -3.68 -4.07 -12.94
CA LEU A 290 -4.15 -4.90 -11.84
C LEU A 290 -5.24 -5.88 -12.27
N ARG A 291 -6.21 -5.44 -13.10
CA ARG A 291 -7.24 -6.31 -13.66
C ARG A 291 -6.65 -7.40 -14.56
N ASN A 292 -5.74 -7.02 -15.44
CA ASN A 292 -5.07 -7.97 -16.35
C ASN A 292 -4.25 -9.02 -15.60
N ALA A 293 -3.74 -8.66 -14.43
CA ALA A 293 -3.02 -9.58 -13.54
C ALA A 293 -3.95 -10.39 -12.60
N GLY A 294 -5.29 -10.23 -12.70
CA GLY A 294 -6.25 -10.85 -11.78
C GLY A 294 -6.15 -10.33 -10.35
N ALA A 295 -5.70 -9.09 -10.19
CA ALA A 295 -5.29 -8.48 -8.93
C ALA A 295 -6.22 -7.34 -8.45
N ALA A 296 -7.36 -7.16 -9.10
CA ALA A 296 -8.36 -6.15 -8.76
C ALA A 296 -9.48 -6.72 -7.88
#